data_5d07e408cb18c55d18ea5796623714ca
#
_entry.id   5d07e408cb18c55d18ea5796623714ca
#
_cell.length_a   1.000
_cell.length_b   1.000
_cell.length_c   1.000
_cell.angle_alpha   90.00
_cell.angle_beta   90.00
_cell.angle_gamma   90.00
#
_symmetry.space_group_name_H-M   'P 1'
#
loop_
_entity.id
_entity.type
_entity.pdbx_description
1 polymer ?
#
loop_
_entity_poly.entity_id
_entity_poly.type
_entity_poly.pdbx_seq_one_letter_code
_entity_poly.pdbx_strand_id
1 'polypeptide(L)' 'IKDIGRVIRMLADRGTMAIVLVEQYYDFAEELADQYVVMERGAVLARGMGQNMEIDGVRGLVAI' A
#
# COMPACT_ATOMS: atom_id res chain seq x y z
N ILE A 1 2.65 3.71 14.84
CA ILE A 1 2.57 3.37 13.41
C ILE A 1 3.82 2.62 12.95
N LYS A 2 5.00 3.12 13.33
CA LYS A 2 6.23 2.45 12.90
C LYS A 2 6.32 1.01 13.39
N ASP A 3 5.85 0.76 14.61
CA ASP A 3 5.88 -0.60 15.16
C ASP A 3 4.91 -1.52 14.43
N ILE A 4 3.75 -0.98 14.05
CA ILE A 4 2.76 -1.75 13.29
C ILE A 4 3.34 -2.09 11.91
N GLY A 5 3.98 -1.14 11.25
CA GLY A 5 4.59 -1.38 9.95
C GLY A 5 5.67 -2.45 10.01
N ARG A 6 6.47 -2.44 11.06
CA ARG A 6 7.53 -3.43 11.23
C ARG A 6 6.94 -4.83 11.40
N VAL A 7 5.86 -4.96 12.16
CA VAL A 7 5.21 -6.24 12.36
C VAL A 7 4.61 -6.75 11.04
N ILE A 8 3.97 -5.87 10.29
CA ILE A 8 3.39 -6.24 9.00
C ILE A 8 4.48 -6.71 8.05
N ARG A 9 5.60 -5.98 7.97
CA ARG A 9 6.71 -6.36 7.09
C ARG A 9 7.29 -7.72 7.48
N MET A 10 7.44 -7.95 8.76
CA MET A 10 7.96 -9.22 9.25
C MET A 10 7.06 -10.39 8.88
N LEU A 11 5.74 -10.20 9.05
CA LEU A 11 4.78 -11.26 8.71
C LEU A 11 4.75 -11.53 7.21
N ALA A 12 4.82 -10.48 6.41
CA ALA A 12 4.82 -10.62 4.96
C ALA A 12 6.07 -11.35 4.48
N ASP A 13 7.23 -11.06 5.08
CA ASP A 13 8.49 -11.65 4.67
C ASP A 13 8.58 -13.13 4.99
N ARG A 14 7.77 -13.62 5.92
CA ARG A 14 7.71 -15.05 6.20
C ARG A 14 7.18 -15.87 5.02
N GLY A 15 6.39 -15.24 4.15
CA GLY A 15 5.85 -15.90 2.98
C GLY A 15 4.77 -16.94 3.26
N THR A 16 4.23 -16.97 4.48
CA THR A 16 3.24 -17.95 4.87
C THR A 16 1.81 -17.43 4.80
N MET A 17 1.65 -16.13 4.51
CA MET A 17 0.32 -15.52 4.43
C MET A 17 0.33 -14.34 3.47
N ALA A 18 -0.84 -14.01 2.95
CA ALA A 18 -1.07 -12.78 2.21
C ALA A 18 -1.68 -11.76 3.17
N ILE A 19 -1.24 -10.52 3.07
CA ILE A 19 -1.70 -9.44 3.94
C ILE A 19 -2.34 -8.36 3.08
N VAL A 20 -3.57 -7.96 3.43
CA VAL A 20 -4.25 -6.84 2.80
C VAL A 20 -4.28 -5.69 3.80
N LEU A 21 -3.70 -4.56 3.40
CA LEU A 21 -3.68 -3.35 4.21
C LEU A 21 -4.54 -2.28 3.54
N VAL A 22 -5.52 -1.76 4.26
CA VAL A 22 -6.33 -0.64 3.79
C VAL A 22 -5.87 0.60 4.55
N GLU A 23 -5.34 1.59 3.83
CA GLU A 23 -4.71 2.74 4.46
C GLU A 23 -4.83 3.96 3.57
N GLN A 24 -5.06 5.13 4.17
CA GLN A 24 -5.09 6.40 3.46
C GLN A 24 -3.75 7.15 3.56
N TYR A 25 -2.88 6.71 4.46
CA TYR A 25 -1.60 7.35 4.67
C TYR A 25 -0.62 6.83 3.62
N TYR A 26 -0.37 7.63 2.60
CA TYR A 26 0.39 7.23 1.44
C TYR A 26 1.79 6.70 1.78
N ASP A 27 2.54 7.46 2.58
CA ASP A 27 3.94 7.11 2.87
C ASP A 27 4.03 5.76 3.58
N PHE A 28 3.09 5.50 4.48
CA PHE A 28 3.05 4.24 5.21
C PHE A 28 2.73 3.07 4.28
N ALA A 29 1.74 3.25 3.43
CA ALA A 29 1.34 2.21 2.49
C ALA A 29 2.44 1.94 1.46
N GLU A 30 3.05 3.00 0.93
CA GLU A 30 4.11 2.85 -0.07
C GLU A 30 5.28 2.04 0.48
N GLU A 31 5.64 2.28 1.73
CA GLU A 31 6.77 1.58 2.35
C GLU A 31 6.54 0.08 2.47
N LEU A 32 5.28 -0.32 2.64
CA LEU A 32 4.93 -1.71 2.92
C LEU A 32 4.41 -2.49 1.72
N ALA A 33 3.90 -1.81 0.71
CA ALA A 33 3.15 -2.49 -0.34
C ALA A 33 4.05 -3.23 -1.33
N ASP A 34 3.70 -4.48 -1.60
CA ASP A 34 4.25 -5.22 -2.73
C ASP A 34 3.42 -4.93 -3.98
N GLN A 35 2.12 -4.83 -3.81
CA GLN A 35 1.17 -4.43 -4.84
C GLN A 35 0.19 -3.43 -4.23
N TYR A 36 -0.39 -2.56 -5.07
CA TYR A 36 -1.33 -1.58 -4.59
C TYR A 36 -2.59 -1.54 -5.46
N VAL A 37 -3.67 -1.09 -4.85
CA VAL A 37 -4.93 -0.77 -5.54
C VAL A 37 -5.42 0.54 -4.95
N VAL A 38 -5.71 1.52 -5.81
CA VAL A 38 -6.31 2.78 -5.37
C VAL A 38 -7.81 2.71 -5.64
N MET A 39 -8.59 2.93 -4.60
CA MET A 39 -10.04 2.84 -4.69
C MET A 39 -10.68 4.16 -4.24
N GLU A 40 -11.78 4.51 -4.89
CA GLU A 40 -12.61 5.64 -4.50
C GLU A 40 -14.06 5.29 -4.78
N ARG A 41 -14.89 5.42 -3.74
CA ARG A 41 -16.33 5.17 -3.83
C ARG A 41 -16.64 3.79 -4.43
N GLY A 42 -15.83 2.80 -4.07
CA GLY A 42 -16.02 1.44 -4.55
C GLY A 42 -15.47 1.15 -5.93
N ALA A 43 -14.84 2.13 -6.56
CA ALA A 43 -14.25 1.95 -7.89
C ALA A 43 -12.73 1.91 -7.80
N VAL A 44 -12.11 1.05 -8.61
CA VAL A 44 -10.66 0.99 -8.72
C VAL A 44 -10.19 2.06 -9.70
N LEU A 45 -9.36 2.99 -9.20
CA LEU A 45 -8.82 4.07 -10.01
C LEU A 45 -7.47 3.69 -10.64
N ALA A 46 -6.67 2.91 -9.92
CA ALA A 46 -5.34 2.51 -10.38
C ALA A 46 -4.90 1.28 -9.61
N ARG A 47 -3.96 0.54 -10.20
CA ARG A 47 -3.33 -0.59 -9.53
C ARG A 47 -2.00 -0.87 -10.17
N GLY A 48 -1.10 -1.49 -9.40
CA GLY A 48 0.22 -1.81 -9.91
C GLY A 48 1.12 -2.36 -8.83
N MET A 49 2.41 -2.31 -9.09
CA MET A 49 3.43 -2.78 -8.14
C MET A 49 3.74 -1.67 -7.15
N GLY A 50 3.96 -2.04 -5.88
CA GLY A 50 4.26 -1.08 -4.84
C GLY A 50 5.44 -0.19 -5.15
N GLN A 51 6.49 -0.74 -5.76
CA GLN A 51 7.68 0.02 -6.12
C GLN A 51 7.42 1.11 -7.16
N ASN A 52 6.28 1.05 -7.86
CA ASN A 52 5.93 2.00 -8.90
C ASN A 52 4.92 3.06 -8.43
N MET A 53 4.55 3.07 -7.16
CA MET A 53 3.51 3.99 -6.67
C MET A 53 3.86 5.46 -6.95
N GLU A 54 5.11 5.84 -6.76
CA GLU A 54 5.56 7.21 -7.01
C GLU A 54 5.46 7.56 -8.49
N ILE A 55 5.98 6.67 -9.34
CA ILE A 55 5.98 6.86 -10.79
C ILE A 55 4.55 6.90 -11.34
N ASP A 56 3.67 6.08 -10.78
CA ASP A 56 2.29 5.99 -11.22
C ASP A 56 1.42 7.16 -10.74
N GLY A 57 1.99 8.05 -9.93
CA GLY A 57 1.26 9.23 -9.48
C GLY A 57 0.22 8.96 -8.41
N VAL A 58 0.38 7.88 -7.68
CA VAL A 58 -0.60 7.47 -6.67
C VAL A 58 -0.78 8.53 -5.58
N ARG A 59 0.29 9.24 -5.22
CA ARG A 59 0.20 10.29 -4.19
C ARG A 59 -0.87 11.33 -4.55
N GLY A 60 -0.96 11.72 -5.81
CA GLY A 60 -1.96 12.67 -6.26
C GLY A 60 -3.38 12.11 -6.22
N LEU A 61 -3.53 10.80 -6.35
CA LEU A 61 -4.84 10.16 -6.31
C LEU A 61 -5.38 10.03 -4.89
N VAL A 62 -4.51 9.90 -3.90
CA VAL A 62 -4.93 9.69 -2.51
C VAL A 62 -4.75 10.94 -1.64
N ALA A 63 -4.23 12.02 -2.19
CA ALA A 63 -4.03 13.27 -1.45
C ALA A 63 -5.38 13.85 -1.03
N ILE A 64 -5.44 14.31 0.20
CA ILE A 64 -6.65 14.86 0.77
C ILE A 64 -6.47 16.37 0.97
#